data_b59d07f3bef9f5b7cfdc43edbdff9cc3
#
_entry.id   b59d07f3bef9f5b7cfdc43edbdff9cc3
#
_cell.length_a   1.000
_cell.length_b   1.000
_cell.length_c   1.000
_cell.angle_alpha   90.00
_cell.angle_beta   90.00
_cell.angle_gamma   90.00
#
_symmetry.space_group_name_H-M   'P 1'
#
loop_
_entity.id
_entity.type
_entity.pdbx_description
1 polymer ?
#
loop_
_entity_poly.entity_id
_entity_poly.type
_entity_poly.pdbx_seq_one_letter_code
_entity_poly.pdbx_strand_id
1 'polypeptide(L)'
;MDAVYLHNKYVEPIGYDGWRRLRRLVDWLCDNWHREDEGIWEVRGGRRHFVYSKIMCWVALDRSLRLADKRSFPADRARWRKIRDDIYEEVMVKGWDPRRQAFVQAYGSAALDASSLLLPLVFFMAPNDLRMLTTLDAIRRPLAAGGLAADGLVYRYDPAAAPDGLSGREGTFNMCSFWLVEALTRAGRTDPARLEEARLLFEQMLGYANHLGLYAEQTGNSGEALGNFPQAFTHLALISAAFNLDRTLGAGSGTGVRYPPGGM
;
A
#
# COMPACT_ATOMS: atom_id res chain seq x y z
N MET A 1 -5.86 -6.26 11.50
CA MET A 1 -6.25 -5.10 12.34
C MET A 1 -6.87 -3.97 11.53
N ASP A 2 -6.33 -3.60 10.36
CA ASP A 2 -6.91 -2.52 9.56
C ASP A 2 -8.36 -2.79 9.16
N ALA A 3 -8.66 -3.96 8.59
CA ALA A 3 -10.04 -4.36 8.26
C ALA A 3 -10.98 -4.33 9.47
N VAL A 4 -10.52 -4.79 10.64
CA VAL A 4 -11.30 -4.73 11.90
C VAL A 4 -11.57 -3.27 12.32
N TYR A 5 -10.57 -2.41 12.18
CA TYR A 5 -10.72 -0.99 12.47
C TYR A 5 -11.77 -0.35 11.54
N LEU A 6 -11.70 -0.63 10.24
CA LEU A 6 -12.67 -0.13 9.26
C LEU A 6 -14.08 -0.67 9.52
N HIS A 7 -14.21 -1.98 9.81
CA HIS A 7 -15.49 -2.58 10.19
C HIS A 7 -16.09 -1.90 11.43
N ASN A 8 -15.29 -1.74 12.50
CA ASN A 8 -15.75 -1.04 13.72
C ASN A 8 -16.15 0.43 13.47
N LYS A 9 -15.53 1.07 12.45
CA LYS A 9 -15.79 2.48 12.14
C LYS A 9 -17.04 2.67 11.28
N TYR A 10 -17.28 1.80 10.30
CA TYR A 10 -18.25 2.03 9.24
C TYR A 10 -19.41 1.03 9.21
N VAL A 11 -19.27 -0.12 9.87
CA VAL A 11 -20.29 -1.19 9.85
C VAL A 11 -20.92 -1.29 11.24
N GLU A 12 -20.22 -1.97 12.16
CA GLU A 12 -20.72 -2.16 13.52
C GLU A 12 -19.58 -2.22 14.54
N PRO A 13 -19.82 -1.84 15.79
CA PRO A 13 -18.85 -1.92 16.86
C PRO A 13 -18.44 -3.35 17.17
N ILE A 14 -17.14 -3.62 17.26
CA ILE A 14 -16.65 -4.93 17.74
C ILE A 14 -16.99 -5.12 19.22
N GLY A 15 -17.39 -6.37 19.57
CA GLY A 15 -17.65 -6.78 20.95
C GLY A 15 -16.37 -7.01 21.75
N TYR A 16 -16.51 -7.04 23.08
CA TYR A 16 -15.38 -7.23 23.99
C TYR A 16 -14.69 -8.60 23.83
N ASP A 17 -15.41 -9.65 23.51
CA ASP A 17 -14.83 -10.98 23.28
C ASP A 17 -13.96 -11.01 21.99
N GLY A 18 -14.40 -10.34 20.95
CA GLY A 18 -13.59 -10.11 19.75
C GLY A 18 -12.30 -9.36 20.08
N TRP A 19 -12.42 -8.27 20.87
CA TRP A 19 -11.28 -7.50 21.32
C TRP A 19 -10.27 -8.33 22.12
N ARG A 20 -10.73 -9.18 23.05
CA ARG A 20 -9.84 -10.06 23.84
C ARG A 20 -8.98 -10.95 22.97
N ARG A 21 -9.53 -11.46 21.86
CA ARG A 21 -8.78 -12.30 20.91
C ARG A 21 -7.77 -11.47 20.14
N LEU A 22 -8.20 -10.33 19.62
CA LEU A 22 -7.33 -9.40 18.87
C LEU A 22 -6.17 -8.89 19.74
N ARG A 23 -6.42 -8.55 20.99
CA ARG A 23 -5.39 -8.12 21.93
C ARG A 23 -4.26 -9.14 22.08
N ARG A 24 -4.57 -10.44 22.16
CA ARG A 24 -3.55 -11.50 22.23
C ARG A 24 -2.67 -11.52 20.98
N LEU A 25 -3.25 -11.30 19.79
CA LEU A 25 -2.47 -11.22 18.54
C LEU A 25 -1.56 -9.99 18.53
N VAL A 26 -2.05 -8.87 19.05
CA VAL A 26 -1.24 -7.65 19.15
C VAL A 26 -0.12 -7.80 20.17
N ASP A 27 -0.39 -8.42 21.32
CA ASP A 27 0.64 -8.71 22.32
C ASP A 27 1.71 -9.65 21.74
N TRP A 28 1.29 -10.70 21.01
CA TRP A 28 2.21 -11.59 20.28
C TRP A 28 3.03 -10.84 19.23
N LEU A 29 2.41 -9.93 18.46
CA LEU A 29 3.10 -9.11 17.48
C LEU A 29 4.18 -8.25 18.16
N CYS A 30 3.90 -7.68 19.32
CA CYS A 30 4.87 -6.92 20.11
C CYS A 30 6.15 -7.72 20.42
N ASP A 31 6.03 -9.04 20.62
CA ASP A 31 7.15 -9.91 20.91
C ASP A 31 7.87 -10.42 19.64
N ASN A 32 7.24 -10.33 18.45
CA ASN A 32 7.69 -11.01 17.24
C ASN A 32 7.93 -10.10 16.01
N TRP A 33 7.57 -8.81 16.05
CA TRP A 33 7.67 -7.91 14.91
C TRP A 33 9.09 -7.79 14.30
N HIS A 34 10.11 -8.02 15.13
CA HIS A 34 11.52 -7.94 14.74
C HIS A 34 11.98 -9.13 13.88
N ARG A 35 11.17 -10.17 13.74
CA ARG A 35 11.53 -11.36 12.96
C ARG A 35 11.51 -11.07 11.45
N GLU A 36 12.25 -11.87 10.70
CA GLU A 36 12.20 -11.93 9.24
C GLU A 36 11.00 -12.75 8.77
N ASP A 37 10.48 -12.41 7.60
CA ASP A 37 9.36 -13.11 6.95
C ASP A 37 9.57 -13.23 5.43
N GLU A 38 8.57 -13.69 4.70
CA GLU A 38 8.58 -13.87 3.24
C GLU A 38 8.03 -12.65 2.47
N GLY A 39 7.56 -11.59 3.17
CA GLY A 39 6.97 -10.38 2.57
C GLY A 39 5.59 -10.60 1.95
N ILE A 40 5.05 -9.54 1.34
CA ILE A 40 3.71 -9.57 0.70
C ILE A 40 3.67 -10.50 -0.54
N TRP A 41 4.81 -10.68 -1.21
CA TRP A 41 4.88 -11.44 -2.45
C TRP A 41 5.28 -12.91 -2.24
N GLU A 42 5.55 -13.30 -0.99
CA GLU A 42 5.94 -14.67 -0.61
C GLU A 42 7.11 -15.20 -1.47
N VAL A 43 8.12 -14.34 -1.64
CA VAL A 43 9.29 -14.65 -2.49
C VAL A 43 10.05 -15.88 -1.98
N ARG A 44 10.49 -16.75 -2.91
CA ARG A 44 11.23 -17.98 -2.60
C ARG A 44 12.72 -17.73 -2.28
N GLY A 45 13.16 -16.46 -2.33
CA GLY A 45 14.54 -16.03 -2.06
C GLY A 45 14.94 -16.07 -0.58
N GLY A 46 14.08 -16.58 0.29
CA GLY A 46 14.31 -16.66 1.74
C GLY A 46 13.74 -15.47 2.52
N ARG A 47 13.74 -15.62 3.84
CA ARG A 47 13.22 -14.62 4.78
C ARG A 47 14.12 -13.40 4.84
N ARG A 48 13.50 -12.24 4.96
CA ARG A 48 14.18 -10.95 5.08
C ARG A 48 13.35 -10.00 5.94
N HIS A 49 13.93 -8.87 6.33
CA HIS A 49 13.19 -7.75 6.91
C HIS A 49 12.55 -6.93 5.80
N PHE A 50 11.40 -7.38 5.30
CA PHE A 50 10.65 -6.63 4.29
C PHE A 50 10.04 -5.37 4.90
N VAL A 51 10.23 -4.23 4.21
CA VAL A 51 9.74 -2.92 4.65
C VAL A 51 8.22 -2.93 4.78
N TYR A 52 7.51 -3.51 3.80
CA TYR A 52 6.06 -3.66 3.86
C TYR A 52 5.58 -4.41 5.11
N SER A 53 6.22 -5.52 5.46
CA SER A 53 5.84 -6.32 6.64
C SER A 53 6.01 -5.51 7.94
N LYS A 54 7.09 -4.74 8.06
CA LYS A 54 7.29 -3.86 9.22
C LYS A 54 6.23 -2.77 9.30
N ILE A 55 5.90 -2.16 8.16
CA ILE A 55 4.82 -1.16 8.08
C ILE A 55 3.47 -1.77 8.49
N MET A 56 3.15 -3.00 8.08
CA MET A 56 1.91 -3.66 8.48
C MET A 56 1.88 -4.03 9.97
N CYS A 57 3.03 -4.31 10.58
CA CYS A 57 3.16 -4.40 12.04
C CYS A 57 2.84 -3.06 12.73
N TRP A 58 3.38 -1.97 12.21
CA TRP A 58 3.05 -0.61 12.66
C TRP A 58 1.55 -0.32 12.53
N VAL A 59 0.95 -0.61 11.36
CA VAL A 59 -0.49 -0.44 11.11
C VAL A 59 -1.32 -1.22 12.13
N ALA A 60 -0.96 -2.46 12.42
CA ALA A 60 -1.67 -3.27 13.40
C ALA A 60 -1.68 -2.63 14.78
N LEU A 61 -0.55 -2.09 15.24
CA LEU A 61 -0.43 -1.39 16.52
C LEU A 61 -1.20 -0.06 16.52
N ASP A 62 -1.07 0.76 15.47
CA ASP A 62 -1.79 2.03 15.34
C ASP A 62 -3.31 1.83 15.39
N ARG A 63 -3.83 0.87 14.61
CA ARG A 63 -5.26 0.57 14.59
C ARG A 63 -5.75 0.01 15.93
N SER A 64 -4.93 -0.80 16.59
CA SER A 64 -5.25 -1.35 17.93
C SER A 64 -5.32 -0.26 18.98
N LEU A 65 -4.38 0.68 18.98
CA LEU A 65 -4.41 1.84 19.88
C LEU A 65 -5.66 2.69 19.66
N ARG A 66 -5.99 3.01 18.41
CA ARG A 66 -7.20 3.77 18.06
C ARG A 66 -8.49 3.07 18.51
N LEU A 67 -8.56 1.74 18.33
CA LEU A 67 -9.71 0.94 18.81
C LEU A 67 -9.78 0.92 20.33
N ALA A 68 -8.65 0.71 21.01
CA ALA A 68 -8.59 0.71 22.48
C ALA A 68 -9.02 2.06 23.07
N ASP A 69 -8.59 3.17 22.44
CA ASP A 69 -8.96 4.51 22.89
C ASP A 69 -10.45 4.82 22.62
N LYS A 70 -10.91 4.57 21.37
CA LYS A 70 -12.30 4.85 20.98
C LYS A 70 -13.34 4.04 21.77
N ARG A 71 -13.00 2.80 22.14
CA ARG A 71 -13.91 1.85 22.79
C ARG A 71 -13.63 1.69 24.29
N SER A 72 -12.66 2.42 24.84
CA SER A 72 -12.21 2.27 26.23
C SER A 72 -11.84 0.82 26.59
N PHE A 73 -11.30 0.09 25.61
CA PHE A 73 -10.90 -1.29 25.82
C PHE A 73 -9.59 -1.41 26.62
N PRO A 74 -9.45 -2.43 27.49
CA PRO A 74 -8.20 -2.66 28.22
C PRO A 74 -7.08 -3.06 27.26
N ALA A 75 -5.94 -2.34 27.35
CA ALA A 75 -4.76 -2.54 26.53
C ALA A 75 -3.49 -2.04 27.22
N ASP A 76 -2.36 -2.65 26.95
CA ASP A 76 -1.05 -2.11 27.35
C ASP A 76 -0.62 -1.00 26.37
N ARG A 77 -1.25 0.16 26.50
CA ARG A 77 -1.04 1.30 25.60
C ARG A 77 0.39 1.81 25.63
N ALA A 78 1.05 1.75 26.78
CA ALA A 78 2.43 2.23 26.91
C ALA A 78 3.38 1.37 26.07
N ARG A 79 3.29 0.05 26.23
CA ARG A 79 4.08 -0.91 25.45
C ARG A 79 3.78 -0.81 23.95
N TRP A 80 2.48 -0.78 23.56
CA TRP A 80 2.09 -0.74 22.16
C TRP A 80 2.53 0.55 21.46
N ARG A 81 2.44 1.70 22.14
CA ARG A 81 2.95 2.97 21.58
C ARG A 81 4.46 2.91 21.40
N LYS A 82 5.19 2.47 22.43
CA LYS A 82 6.65 2.35 22.33
C LYS A 82 7.06 1.47 21.14
N ILE A 83 6.47 0.28 21.00
CA ILE A 83 6.83 -0.64 19.91
C ILE A 83 6.40 -0.09 18.55
N ARG A 84 5.22 0.54 18.45
CA ARG A 84 4.80 1.23 17.23
C ARG A 84 5.82 2.28 16.79
N ASP A 85 6.29 3.08 17.72
CA ASP A 85 7.25 4.15 17.46
C ASP A 85 8.64 3.59 17.14
N ASP A 86 9.10 2.54 17.83
CA ASP A 86 10.33 1.80 17.52
C ASP A 86 10.29 1.25 16.07
N ILE A 87 9.17 0.67 15.64
CA ILE A 87 8.99 0.18 14.26
C ILE A 87 9.06 1.34 13.27
N TYR A 88 8.41 2.47 13.55
CA TYR A 88 8.44 3.63 12.69
C TYR A 88 9.88 4.13 12.50
N GLU A 89 10.61 4.34 13.58
CA GLU A 89 11.99 4.81 13.55
C GLU A 89 12.89 3.82 12.78
N GLU A 90 12.73 2.53 13.02
CA GLU A 90 13.51 1.50 12.32
C GLU A 90 13.25 1.51 10.82
N VAL A 91 11.99 1.59 10.39
CA VAL A 91 11.63 1.66 8.97
C VAL A 91 12.18 2.94 8.33
N MET A 92 12.09 4.09 9.02
CA MET A 92 12.56 5.37 8.50
C MET A 92 14.10 5.41 8.32
N VAL A 93 14.83 4.59 9.08
CA VAL A 93 16.31 4.50 8.98
C VAL A 93 16.74 3.38 8.04
N LYS A 94 16.20 2.16 8.21
CA LYS A 94 16.67 0.97 7.49
C LYS A 94 15.91 0.70 6.19
N GLY A 95 14.69 1.20 6.08
CA GLY A 95 13.84 1.05 4.88
C GLY A 95 14.06 2.12 3.83
N TRP A 96 14.78 3.19 4.15
CA TRP A 96 15.10 4.29 3.26
C TRP A 96 16.52 4.16 2.68
N ASP A 97 16.62 4.20 1.36
CA ASP A 97 17.92 4.27 0.68
C ASP A 97 18.21 5.72 0.23
N PRO A 98 19.21 6.39 0.84
CA PRO A 98 19.54 7.78 0.48
C PRO A 98 20.16 7.94 -0.91
N ARG A 99 20.71 6.87 -1.50
CA ARG A 99 21.25 6.91 -2.88
C ARG A 99 20.12 6.85 -3.90
N ARG A 100 19.12 6.02 -3.64
CA ARG A 100 17.91 5.92 -4.48
C ARG A 100 16.91 7.04 -4.21
N GLN A 101 16.99 7.70 -3.05
CA GLN A 101 15.97 8.62 -2.56
C GLN A 101 14.58 7.96 -2.54
N ALA A 102 14.51 6.71 -2.06
CA ALA A 102 13.28 5.92 -2.06
C ALA A 102 13.27 4.88 -0.93
N PHE A 103 12.08 4.50 -0.50
CA PHE A 103 11.89 3.28 0.29
C PHE A 103 12.16 2.06 -0.57
N VAL A 104 12.82 1.07 0.03
CA VAL A 104 13.27 -0.16 -0.63
C VAL A 104 12.46 -1.36 -0.19
N GLN A 105 12.58 -2.48 -0.92
CA GLN A 105 11.84 -3.71 -0.65
C GLN A 105 12.13 -4.30 0.73
N ALA A 106 13.42 -4.40 1.07
CA ALA A 106 13.87 -5.00 2.33
C ALA A 106 15.12 -4.29 2.85
N TYR A 107 15.38 -4.38 4.14
CA TYR A 107 16.55 -3.79 4.76
C TYR A 107 17.85 -4.30 4.10
N GLY A 108 18.75 -3.37 3.82
CA GLY A 108 20.01 -3.67 3.13
C GLY A 108 19.87 -3.97 1.63
N SER A 109 18.67 -3.85 1.06
CA SER A 109 18.43 -3.95 -0.38
C SER A 109 18.46 -2.58 -1.03
N ALA A 110 18.75 -2.54 -2.34
CA ALA A 110 18.52 -1.37 -3.18
C ALA A 110 17.32 -1.57 -4.14
N ALA A 111 16.65 -2.71 -4.09
CA ALA A 111 15.50 -3.01 -4.94
C ALA A 111 14.29 -2.18 -4.49
N LEU A 112 13.54 -1.62 -5.46
CA LEU A 112 12.25 -1.00 -5.22
C LEU A 112 11.16 -2.07 -5.11
N ASP A 113 10.04 -1.69 -4.46
CA ASP A 113 8.86 -2.52 -4.34
C ASP A 113 7.60 -1.65 -4.44
N ALA A 114 6.64 -2.08 -5.27
CA ALA A 114 5.38 -1.38 -5.46
C ALA A 114 4.55 -1.29 -4.17
N SER A 115 4.76 -2.18 -3.20
CA SER A 115 4.10 -2.11 -1.89
C SER A 115 4.42 -0.81 -1.13
N SER A 116 5.51 -0.11 -1.48
CA SER A 116 5.82 1.23 -0.95
C SER A 116 4.77 2.28 -1.33
N LEU A 117 3.98 2.05 -2.39
CA LEU A 117 2.83 2.90 -2.73
C LEU A 117 1.73 2.88 -1.67
N LEU A 118 1.70 1.85 -0.83
CA LEU A 118 0.71 1.72 0.25
C LEU A 118 1.02 2.58 1.48
N LEU A 119 2.24 3.11 1.64
CA LEU A 119 2.62 3.90 2.81
C LEU A 119 1.65 5.04 3.14
N PRO A 120 1.26 5.89 2.16
CA PRO A 120 0.28 6.95 2.41
C PRO A 120 -1.15 6.42 2.52
N LEU A 121 -1.45 5.25 1.94
CA LEU A 121 -2.78 4.65 1.97
C LEU A 121 -3.13 4.13 3.36
N VAL A 122 -2.14 3.58 4.06
CA VAL A 122 -2.28 3.07 5.43
C VAL A 122 -1.93 4.12 6.50
N PHE A 123 -1.68 5.37 6.10
CA PHE A 123 -1.34 6.50 6.97
C PHE A 123 -0.03 6.32 7.75
N PHE A 124 0.88 5.51 7.23
CA PHE A 124 2.22 5.40 7.79
C PHE A 124 3.02 6.69 7.57
N MET A 125 2.82 7.32 6.42
CA MET A 125 3.50 8.54 6.01
C MET A 125 2.52 9.52 5.34
N ALA A 126 2.78 10.81 5.47
CA ALA A 126 2.02 11.83 4.75
C ALA A 126 2.26 11.72 3.23
N PRO A 127 1.22 11.84 2.40
CA PRO A 127 1.36 11.70 0.94
C PRO A 127 2.22 12.80 0.30
N ASN A 128 2.39 13.93 0.96
CA ASN A 128 3.23 15.07 0.55
C ASN A 128 4.58 15.13 1.28
N ASP A 129 4.94 14.11 2.07
CA ASP A 129 6.30 13.99 2.62
C ASP A 129 7.30 13.83 1.48
N LEU A 130 8.44 14.51 1.56
CA LEU A 130 9.47 14.50 0.51
C LEU A 130 9.96 13.09 0.18
N ARG A 131 10.13 12.23 1.19
CA ARG A 131 10.56 10.84 0.98
C ARG A 131 9.49 10.02 0.27
N MET A 132 8.20 10.29 0.53
CA MET A 132 7.11 9.64 -0.19
C MET A 132 7.06 10.10 -1.64
N LEU A 133 7.19 11.40 -1.87
CA LEU A 133 7.18 11.96 -3.23
C LEU A 133 8.34 11.44 -4.07
N THR A 134 9.55 11.40 -3.51
CA THR A 134 10.71 10.86 -4.23
C THR A 134 10.64 9.35 -4.44
N THR A 135 10.04 8.58 -3.50
CA THR A 135 9.74 7.16 -3.68
C THR A 135 8.76 6.94 -4.83
N LEU A 136 7.69 7.74 -4.88
CA LEU A 136 6.70 7.71 -5.94
C LEU A 136 7.35 7.98 -7.31
N ASP A 137 8.21 9.01 -7.38
CA ASP A 137 8.95 9.35 -8.61
C ASP A 137 9.97 8.26 -8.99
N ALA A 138 10.59 7.60 -8.02
CA ALA A 138 11.51 6.49 -8.28
C ALA A 138 10.77 5.26 -8.86
N ILE A 139 9.60 4.91 -8.34
CA ILE A 139 8.77 3.80 -8.83
C ILE A 139 8.32 4.07 -10.27
N ARG A 140 7.94 5.30 -10.59
CA ARG A 140 7.44 5.70 -11.91
C ARG A 140 8.50 5.72 -13.03
N ARG A 141 9.78 5.66 -12.70
CA ARG A 141 10.82 5.53 -13.73
C ARG A 141 10.69 4.22 -14.47
N PRO A 142 11.06 4.19 -15.76
CA PRO A 142 11.14 2.93 -16.49
C PRO A 142 12.05 1.91 -15.81
N LEU A 143 11.76 0.63 -16.00
CA LEU A 143 12.56 -0.47 -15.43
C LEU A 143 14.04 -0.34 -15.83
N ALA A 144 14.33 0.03 -17.08
CA ALA A 144 15.69 0.25 -17.58
C ALA A 144 16.42 1.42 -16.88
N ALA A 145 15.68 2.35 -16.26
CA ALA A 145 16.21 3.45 -15.44
C ALA A 145 16.17 3.13 -13.93
N GLY A 146 15.96 1.86 -13.58
CA GLY A 146 15.92 1.36 -12.22
C GLY A 146 14.61 1.67 -11.47
N GLY A 147 13.55 2.02 -12.17
CA GLY A 147 12.19 2.15 -11.63
C GLY A 147 11.39 0.86 -11.75
N LEU A 148 10.07 0.96 -11.68
CA LEU A 148 9.14 -0.17 -11.80
C LEU A 148 8.05 0.07 -12.85
N ALA A 149 8.17 1.09 -13.71
CA ALA A 149 7.12 1.41 -14.67
C ALA A 149 7.43 0.88 -16.08
N ALA A 150 6.36 0.48 -16.79
CA ALA A 150 6.31 0.25 -18.23
C ALA A 150 5.00 0.80 -18.76
N ASP A 151 5.07 1.75 -19.71
CA ASP A 151 3.91 2.40 -20.32
C ASP A 151 2.86 2.93 -19.30
N GLY A 152 3.37 3.46 -18.17
CA GLY A 152 2.54 3.94 -17.06
C GLY A 152 2.08 2.85 -16.07
N LEU A 153 2.14 1.58 -16.43
CA LEU A 153 1.79 0.46 -15.56
C LEU A 153 2.96 0.06 -14.65
N VAL A 154 2.69 -0.63 -13.55
CA VAL A 154 3.67 -0.88 -12.48
C VAL A 154 3.93 -2.36 -12.28
N TYR A 155 5.21 -2.76 -12.34
CA TYR A 155 5.67 -4.07 -11.86
C TYR A 155 5.65 -4.13 -10.34
N ARG A 156 5.42 -5.30 -9.75
CA ARG A 156 5.49 -5.48 -8.29
C ARG A 156 6.88 -5.19 -7.72
N TYR A 157 7.93 -5.63 -8.41
CA TYR A 157 9.35 -5.34 -8.20
C TYR A 157 10.13 -5.73 -9.47
N ASP A 158 11.42 -5.45 -9.52
CA ASP A 158 12.30 -5.91 -10.60
C ASP A 158 12.90 -7.28 -10.21
N PRO A 159 12.51 -8.40 -10.87
CA PRO A 159 13.07 -9.72 -10.59
C PRO A 159 14.59 -9.82 -10.79
N ALA A 160 15.19 -8.98 -11.64
CA ALA A 160 16.63 -8.93 -11.83
C ALA A 160 17.36 -8.32 -10.61
N ALA A 161 16.72 -7.33 -9.95
CA ALA A 161 17.26 -6.68 -8.73
C ALA A 161 16.88 -7.43 -7.44
N ALA A 162 15.78 -8.20 -7.47
CA ALA A 162 15.26 -8.97 -6.34
C ALA A 162 14.81 -10.36 -6.79
N PRO A 163 15.74 -11.30 -7.04
CA PRO A 163 15.41 -12.64 -7.49
C PRO A 163 14.42 -13.33 -6.54
N ASP A 164 13.33 -13.82 -7.08
CA ASP A 164 12.24 -14.45 -6.35
C ASP A 164 12.21 -15.98 -6.46
N GLY A 165 13.15 -16.54 -7.23
CA GLY A 165 13.26 -17.99 -7.50
C GLY A 165 12.29 -18.49 -8.57
N LEU A 166 11.61 -17.59 -9.29
CA LEU A 166 10.76 -17.92 -10.44
C LEU A 166 11.50 -17.65 -11.73
N SER A 167 11.24 -18.46 -12.76
CA SER A 167 11.75 -18.26 -14.13
C SER A 167 10.62 -17.70 -15.00
N GLY A 168 10.94 -16.71 -15.84
CA GLY A 168 10.00 -16.14 -16.80
C GLY A 168 9.96 -14.61 -16.75
N ARG A 169 9.19 -14.03 -17.68
CA ARG A 169 8.89 -12.59 -17.68
C ARG A 169 7.52 -12.40 -17.06
N GLU A 170 7.44 -11.56 -16.06
CA GLU A 170 6.17 -11.10 -15.50
C GLU A 170 5.63 -9.90 -16.28
N GLY A 171 4.31 -9.76 -16.28
CA GLY A 171 3.64 -8.52 -16.68
C GLY A 171 3.63 -7.50 -15.54
N THR A 172 3.12 -6.31 -15.83
CA THR A 172 2.81 -5.32 -14.82
C THR A 172 1.59 -5.77 -13.99
N PHE A 173 1.64 -5.53 -12.68
CA PHE A 173 0.54 -5.93 -11.79
C PHE A 173 -0.55 -4.87 -11.78
N ASN A 174 -1.76 -5.21 -12.20
CA ASN A 174 -2.89 -4.29 -12.27
C ASN A 174 -3.23 -3.68 -10.90
N MET A 175 -3.13 -4.48 -9.83
CA MET A 175 -3.28 -4.00 -8.46
C MET A 175 -2.26 -2.91 -8.11
N CYS A 176 -0.98 -3.08 -8.50
CA CYS A 176 0.08 -2.10 -8.24
C CYS A 176 -0.14 -0.80 -9.02
N SER A 177 -0.65 -0.90 -10.25
CA SER A 177 -1.02 0.26 -11.07
C SER A 177 -2.17 1.06 -10.44
N PHE A 178 -3.19 0.41 -9.87
CA PHE A 178 -4.23 1.08 -9.09
C PHE A 178 -3.73 1.67 -7.77
N TRP A 179 -2.75 1.06 -7.10
CA TRP A 179 -2.08 1.67 -5.95
C TRP A 179 -1.33 2.94 -6.34
N LEU A 180 -0.71 2.96 -7.52
CA LEU A 180 -0.08 4.17 -8.04
C LEU A 180 -1.11 5.27 -8.28
N VAL A 181 -2.26 4.96 -8.90
CA VAL A 181 -3.37 5.93 -9.05
C VAL A 181 -3.75 6.52 -7.69
N GLU A 182 -3.94 5.68 -6.67
CA GLU A 182 -4.36 6.18 -5.35
C GLU A 182 -3.26 7.00 -4.66
N ALA A 183 -1.99 6.59 -4.76
CA ALA A 183 -0.87 7.34 -4.19
C ALA A 183 -0.71 8.71 -4.86
N LEU A 184 -0.82 8.77 -6.19
CA LEU A 184 -0.84 10.02 -6.96
C LEU A 184 -2.04 10.90 -6.58
N THR A 185 -3.23 10.34 -6.45
CA THR A 185 -4.44 11.05 -6.01
C THR A 185 -4.23 11.72 -4.66
N ARG A 186 -3.62 11.01 -3.71
CA ARG A 186 -3.35 11.56 -2.37
C ARG A 186 -2.30 12.66 -2.39
N ALA A 187 -1.22 12.49 -3.15
CA ALA A 187 -0.21 13.53 -3.37
C ALA A 187 -0.79 14.72 -4.13
N GLY A 188 -1.70 14.46 -5.06
CA GLY A 188 -2.39 15.43 -5.90
C GLY A 188 -3.30 16.40 -5.16
N ARG A 189 -3.60 16.18 -3.88
CA ARG A 189 -4.34 17.14 -3.05
C ARG A 189 -3.59 18.45 -2.86
N THR A 190 -2.27 18.44 -2.97
CA THR A 190 -1.40 19.62 -2.88
C THR A 190 -0.65 19.91 -4.17
N ASP A 191 -0.74 19.01 -5.16
CA ASP A 191 -0.06 19.13 -6.47
C ASP A 191 -1.04 18.72 -7.59
N PRO A 192 -1.71 19.70 -8.24
CA PRO A 192 -2.69 19.42 -9.30
C PRO A 192 -2.15 18.61 -10.48
N ALA A 193 -0.84 18.72 -10.78
CA ALA A 193 -0.24 17.94 -11.86
C ALA A 193 -0.27 16.43 -11.56
N ARG A 194 -0.01 16.05 -10.32
CA ARG A 194 -0.11 14.65 -9.87
C ARG A 194 -1.55 14.14 -9.85
N LEU A 195 -2.52 15.02 -9.57
CA LEU A 195 -3.93 14.64 -9.62
C LEU A 195 -4.38 14.37 -11.06
N GLU A 196 -3.96 15.21 -12.01
CA GLU A 196 -4.26 15.00 -13.43
C GLU A 196 -3.59 13.73 -13.94
N GLU A 197 -2.38 13.45 -13.52
CA GLU A 197 -1.69 12.21 -13.86
C GLU A 197 -2.43 10.97 -13.29
N ALA A 198 -2.91 11.05 -12.05
CA ALA A 198 -3.73 9.99 -11.46
C ALA A 198 -4.99 9.73 -12.31
N ARG A 199 -5.65 10.79 -12.78
CA ARG A 199 -6.84 10.70 -13.63
C ARG A 199 -6.53 10.01 -14.95
N LEU A 200 -5.47 10.46 -15.64
CA LEU A 200 -5.06 9.87 -16.93
C LEU A 200 -4.67 8.39 -16.80
N LEU A 201 -3.90 8.05 -15.76
CA LEU A 201 -3.52 6.66 -15.50
C LEU A 201 -4.78 5.81 -15.17
N PHE A 202 -5.72 6.34 -14.39
CA PHE A 202 -6.95 5.63 -14.09
C PHE A 202 -7.76 5.36 -15.36
N GLU A 203 -7.91 6.34 -16.24
CA GLU A 203 -8.60 6.21 -17.54
C GLU A 203 -7.88 5.18 -18.44
N GLN A 204 -6.55 5.21 -18.49
CA GLN A 204 -5.76 4.18 -19.17
C GLN A 204 -6.06 2.78 -18.62
N MET A 205 -6.09 2.64 -17.29
CA MET A 205 -6.37 1.37 -16.63
C MET A 205 -7.76 0.81 -16.95
N LEU A 206 -8.76 1.67 -17.20
CA LEU A 206 -10.09 1.21 -17.61
C LEU A 206 -10.06 0.46 -18.97
N GLY A 207 -9.10 0.75 -19.83
CA GLY A 207 -8.91 0.07 -21.11
C GLY A 207 -8.42 -1.38 -21.02
N TYR A 208 -7.89 -1.81 -19.87
CA TYR A 208 -7.42 -3.19 -19.65
C TYR A 208 -8.50 -4.13 -19.08
N ALA A 209 -9.70 -3.61 -18.79
CA ALA A 209 -10.85 -4.43 -18.45
C ALA A 209 -11.37 -5.20 -19.68
N ASN A 210 -11.92 -6.39 -19.46
CA ASN A 210 -12.69 -7.06 -20.51
C ASN A 210 -14.06 -6.39 -20.71
N HIS A 211 -14.86 -6.91 -21.67
CA HIS A 211 -16.20 -6.41 -21.98
C HIS A 211 -17.23 -6.49 -20.82
N LEU A 212 -16.90 -7.20 -19.74
CA LEU A 212 -17.70 -7.27 -18.51
C LEU A 212 -17.15 -6.37 -17.39
N GLY A 213 -16.08 -5.59 -17.65
CA GLY A 213 -15.42 -4.77 -16.63
C GLY A 213 -14.51 -5.55 -15.68
N LEU A 214 -14.13 -6.78 -16.03
CA LEU A 214 -13.30 -7.64 -15.19
C LEU A 214 -11.82 -7.55 -15.56
N TYR A 215 -10.96 -7.62 -14.54
CA TYR A 215 -9.51 -7.49 -14.66
C TYR A 215 -8.80 -8.79 -14.32
N ALA A 216 -7.69 -9.04 -15.03
CA ALA A 216 -6.68 -10.03 -14.69
C ALA A 216 -5.75 -9.52 -13.57
N GLU A 217 -4.89 -10.41 -13.11
CA GLU A 217 -3.83 -10.10 -12.14
C GLU A 217 -2.77 -9.19 -12.73
N GLN A 218 -2.35 -9.48 -13.97
CA GLN A 218 -1.27 -8.79 -14.66
C GLN A 218 -1.69 -8.39 -16.08
N THR A 219 -1.01 -7.38 -16.60
CA THR A 219 -1.04 -6.99 -18.01
C THR A 219 0.35 -7.23 -18.62
N GLY A 220 0.42 -8.01 -19.68
CA GLY A 220 1.65 -8.27 -20.41
C GLY A 220 2.07 -7.13 -21.33
N ASN A 221 3.24 -7.24 -21.94
CA ASN A 221 3.83 -6.18 -22.76
C ASN A 221 3.02 -5.83 -24.02
N SER A 222 2.16 -6.74 -24.49
CA SER A 222 1.26 -6.51 -25.64
C SER A 222 -0.16 -6.16 -25.21
N GLY A 223 -0.39 -5.89 -23.92
CA GLY A 223 -1.70 -5.61 -23.35
C GLY A 223 -2.54 -6.86 -23.02
N GLU A 224 -1.97 -8.05 -23.16
CA GLU A 224 -2.64 -9.31 -22.86
C GLU A 224 -2.88 -9.51 -21.36
N ALA A 225 -4.02 -10.12 -21.02
CA ALA A 225 -4.37 -10.49 -19.67
C ALA A 225 -3.57 -11.72 -19.21
N LEU A 226 -2.85 -11.63 -18.12
CA LEU A 226 -2.01 -12.68 -17.55
C LEU A 226 -2.35 -12.95 -16.08
N GLY A 227 -1.97 -14.13 -15.60
CA GLY A 227 -2.18 -14.57 -14.22
C GLY A 227 -3.64 -14.95 -13.94
N ASN A 228 -4.05 -14.82 -12.68
CA ASN A 228 -5.40 -15.15 -12.25
C ASN A 228 -6.46 -14.20 -12.87
N PHE A 229 -7.58 -14.78 -13.32
CA PHE A 229 -8.69 -14.01 -13.88
C PHE A 229 -10.04 -14.61 -13.47
N PRO A 230 -11.03 -13.78 -13.02
CA PRO A 230 -10.84 -12.41 -12.58
C PRO A 230 -10.08 -12.35 -11.23
N GLN A 231 -9.24 -11.33 -11.05
CA GLN A 231 -8.41 -11.18 -9.84
C GLN A 231 -9.08 -10.26 -8.82
N ALA A 232 -9.43 -10.80 -7.64
CA ALA A 232 -10.14 -10.07 -6.59
C ALA A 232 -9.34 -8.88 -6.03
N PHE A 233 -8.03 -9.05 -5.80
CA PHE A 233 -7.18 -7.95 -5.29
C PHE A 233 -7.09 -6.79 -6.25
N THR A 234 -7.06 -7.06 -7.57
CA THR A 234 -7.12 -6.01 -8.61
C THR A 234 -8.41 -5.20 -8.50
N HIS A 235 -9.56 -5.87 -8.33
CA HIS A 235 -10.86 -5.20 -8.19
C HIS A 235 -10.97 -4.40 -6.88
N LEU A 236 -10.40 -4.90 -5.77
CA LEU A 236 -10.35 -4.13 -4.52
C LEU A 236 -9.53 -2.86 -4.68
N ALA A 237 -8.38 -2.93 -5.35
CA ALA A 237 -7.54 -1.77 -5.64
C ALA A 237 -8.23 -0.78 -6.59
N LEU A 238 -8.91 -1.29 -7.64
CA LEU A 238 -9.74 -0.48 -8.54
C LEU A 238 -10.81 0.31 -7.77
N ILE A 239 -11.59 -0.37 -6.91
CA ILE A 239 -12.67 0.26 -6.15
C ILE A 239 -12.10 1.37 -5.24
N SER A 240 -10.99 1.09 -4.54
CA SER A 240 -10.33 2.07 -3.68
C SER A 240 -9.81 3.28 -4.47
N ALA A 241 -9.12 3.03 -5.59
CA ALA A 241 -8.60 4.08 -6.45
C ALA A 241 -9.71 4.95 -7.05
N ALA A 242 -10.75 4.33 -7.61
CA ALA A 242 -11.91 5.03 -8.18
C ALA A 242 -12.58 5.94 -7.14
N PHE A 243 -12.89 5.39 -5.96
CA PHE A 243 -13.56 6.14 -4.89
C PHE A 243 -12.73 7.33 -4.41
N ASN A 244 -11.43 7.16 -4.19
CA ASN A 244 -10.56 8.23 -3.70
C ASN A 244 -10.29 9.29 -4.76
N LEU A 245 -10.15 8.88 -6.03
CA LEU A 245 -9.97 9.80 -7.17
C LEU A 245 -11.21 10.67 -7.39
N ASP A 246 -12.39 10.05 -7.50
CA ASP A 246 -13.68 10.75 -7.67
C ASP A 246 -13.92 11.77 -6.55
N ARG A 247 -13.72 11.33 -5.29
CA ARG A 247 -13.84 12.22 -4.13
C ARG A 247 -12.88 13.41 -4.19
N THR A 248 -11.66 13.22 -4.70
CA THR A 248 -10.65 14.29 -4.75
C THR A 248 -10.94 15.26 -5.87
N LEU A 249 -11.35 14.77 -7.05
CA LEU A 249 -11.79 15.58 -8.19
C LEU A 249 -13.07 16.36 -7.86
N GLY A 250 -14.07 15.72 -7.25
CA GLY A 250 -15.33 16.34 -6.84
C GLY A 250 -15.15 17.46 -5.79
N ALA A 251 -14.19 17.34 -4.91
CA ALA A 251 -13.90 18.38 -3.92
C ALA A 251 -13.35 19.67 -4.57
N GLY A 252 -12.65 19.56 -5.70
CA GLY A 252 -12.12 20.70 -6.46
C GLY A 252 -13.16 21.40 -7.33
N SER A 253 -14.21 20.69 -7.77
CA SER A 253 -15.23 21.21 -8.70
C SER A 253 -16.46 21.84 -8.04
N GLY A 254 -16.60 21.72 -6.73
CA GLY A 254 -17.79 22.19 -6.00
C GLY A 254 -19.08 21.39 -6.31
N THR A 255 -19.02 20.40 -7.22
CA THR A 255 -20.14 19.57 -7.68
C THR A 255 -20.18 18.20 -7.03
N GLY A 256 -19.23 17.91 -6.13
CA GLY A 256 -19.08 16.59 -5.54
C GLY A 256 -20.28 16.14 -4.71
N VAL A 257 -20.73 14.92 -4.94
CA VAL A 257 -21.62 14.21 -4.01
C VAL A 257 -20.99 14.32 -2.60
N ARG A 258 -21.73 14.91 -1.67
CA ARG A 258 -21.28 15.01 -0.27
C ARG A 258 -21.33 13.62 0.33
N TYR A 259 -20.23 12.89 0.21
CA TYR A 259 -20.03 11.70 1.04
C TYR A 259 -19.96 12.14 2.52
N PRO A 260 -20.61 11.43 3.45
CA PRO A 260 -20.47 11.74 4.86
C PRO A 260 -18.98 11.82 5.20
N PRO A 261 -18.53 12.79 6.01
CA PRO A 261 -17.15 12.96 6.33
C PRO A 261 -16.63 11.65 6.93
N GLY A 262 -15.91 10.89 6.15
CA GLY A 262 -15.09 9.80 6.65
C GLY A 262 -14.08 10.44 7.57
N GLY A 263 -14.41 10.56 8.85
CA GLY A 263 -13.52 11.15 9.83
C GLY A 263 -12.17 10.44 9.76
N MET A 264 -11.13 11.25 9.58
CA MET A 264 -9.73 10.87 9.70
C MET A 264 -9.46 10.12 10.99
#